data_488a53339d282284f80e91baab9736ea
#
_entry.id   488a53339d282284f80e91baab9736ea
#
_cell.length_a   1.000
_cell.length_b   1.000
_cell.length_c   1.000
_cell.angle_alpha   90.00
_cell.angle_beta   90.00
_cell.angle_gamma   90.00
#
_symmetry.space_group_name_H-M   'P 1'
#
loop_
_entity.id
_entity.type
_entity.pdbx_description
1 polymer ?
#
loop_
_entity_poly.entity_id
_entity_poly.type
_entity_poly.pdbx_seq_one_letter_code
_entity_poly.pdbx_strand_id
1 'polypeptide(L)'
;MAVSAGGPYTRDRVQGPMRLTFLGTAGSWPTKERSASAIALDMENELILLDCGEGTQRQFFQSSVSFMRVRRVFVTHFHGDHFLGLPGLIQSMCLNHRTEPLDIYGPPDAEEMVGRALRMGYFTLRFPVTVHPLTAGSTVELEGYSVKTSPAIHPVPSLAYRVEEGPKRGRFDGEKARSLGIRGRDFAKLEAGESVRVGSTIVHPSDVMGPARPGRTVVYSGDTAPSDEVRRLAYRATVLIHEATVAQELEAEANEWGHSSARQAAELANAAEVDTLFLTHFSARYKELEPLESEARILFPGSRAARDLADHLIHQP
;
A
#
# COMPACT_ATOMS: atom_id res chain seq x y z
N MET A 1 -17.17 -36.22 10.31
CA MET A 1 -15.69 -36.36 10.15
C MET A 1 -15.10 -34.95 10.22
N ALA A 2 -14.38 -34.68 11.29
CA ALA A 2 -13.82 -33.36 11.57
C ALA A 2 -12.59 -33.13 10.68
N VAL A 3 -12.61 -32.05 9.88
CA VAL A 3 -11.45 -31.55 9.15
C VAL A 3 -10.62 -30.76 10.15
N SER A 4 -9.39 -31.20 10.39
CA SER A 4 -8.41 -30.59 11.30
C SER A 4 -8.08 -29.16 10.83
N ALA A 5 -8.26 -28.22 11.75
CA ALA A 5 -7.76 -26.86 11.61
C ALA A 5 -6.22 -26.89 11.51
N GLY A 6 -5.68 -26.49 10.37
CA GLY A 6 -4.26 -26.18 10.22
C GLY A 6 -3.91 -25.02 11.15
N GLY A 7 -2.81 -25.17 11.92
CA GLY A 7 -2.33 -24.16 12.85
C GLY A 7 -1.94 -22.85 12.14
N PRO A 8 -1.76 -21.74 12.90
CA PRO A 8 -1.62 -20.39 12.38
C PRO A 8 -0.30 -20.06 11.66
N TYR A 9 0.48 -21.04 11.25
CA TYR A 9 1.77 -20.88 10.59
C TYR A 9 1.80 -21.61 9.26
N THR A 10 1.24 -20.99 8.22
CA THR A 10 1.54 -21.39 6.84
C THR A 10 3.03 -21.14 6.56
N ARG A 11 3.65 -22.02 5.75
CA ARG A 11 5.08 -22.02 5.42
C ARG A 11 5.59 -20.62 5.16
N ASP A 12 6.56 -20.15 5.97
CA ASP A 12 7.32 -18.93 5.69
C ASP A 12 8.05 -19.10 4.35
N ARG A 13 7.46 -18.61 3.29
CA ARG A 13 8.28 -18.11 2.19
C ARG A 13 9.00 -16.89 2.74
N VAL A 14 10.31 -16.82 2.56
CA VAL A 14 11.08 -15.61 2.77
C VAL A 14 10.38 -14.54 1.93
N GLN A 15 9.65 -13.64 2.57
CA GLN A 15 8.94 -12.61 1.82
C GLN A 15 9.98 -11.66 1.28
N GLY A 16 9.94 -11.45 -0.03
CA GLY A 16 10.83 -10.55 -0.75
C GLY A 16 10.67 -9.09 -0.33
N PRO A 17 11.41 -8.18 -0.93
CA PRO A 17 11.31 -6.77 -0.62
C PRO A 17 9.93 -6.23 -1.00
N MET A 18 9.24 -5.58 -0.06
CA MET A 18 8.08 -4.74 -0.39
C MET A 18 8.59 -3.45 -1.04
N ARG A 19 8.01 -3.07 -2.18
CA ARG A 19 8.44 -1.89 -2.94
C ARG A 19 7.25 -1.02 -3.27
N LEU A 20 7.42 0.29 -3.10
CA LEU A 20 6.52 1.31 -3.64
C LEU A 20 7.10 1.85 -4.94
N THR A 21 6.24 1.99 -5.97
CA THR A 21 6.54 2.73 -7.20
C THR A 21 5.46 3.79 -7.37
N PHE A 22 5.83 5.05 -7.34
CA PHE A 22 4.91 6.15 -7.60
C PHE A 22 4.71 6.29 -9.12
N LEU A 23 3.58 5.85 -9.64
CA LEU A 23 3.26 5.96 -11.07
C LEU A 23 2.76 7.37 -11.42
N GLY A 24 2.13 8.07 -10.47
CA GLY A 24 1.68 9.42 -10.64
C GLY A 24 1.49 10.12 -9.30
N THR A 25 1.86 11.40 -9.23
CA THR A 25 1.90 12.21 -8.00
C THR A 25 1.19 13.55 -8.14
N ALA A 26 0.57 13.86 -9.29
CA ALA A 26 -0.21 15.08 -9.49
C ALA A 26 -1.59 14.97 -8.85
N GLY A 27 -2.07 16.08 -8.31
CA GLY A 27 -3.44 16.28 -7.88
C GLY A 27 -4.28 16.97 -8.95
N SER A 28 -5.55 16.60 -9.04
CA SER A 28 -6.61 17.12 -9.92
C SER A 28 -6.41 16.87 -11.41
N TRP A 29 -5.24 17.14 -11.99
CA TRP A 29 -4.93 16.89 -13.40
C TRP A 29 -3.43 16.68 -13.62
N PRO A 30 -3.04 15.91 -14.66
CA PRO A 30 -1.63 15.66 -14.93
C PRO A 30 -0.92 16.93 -15.45
N THR A 31 0.39 16.99 -15.23
CA THR A 31 1.28 18.02 -15.78
C THR A 31 2.25 17.39 -16.79
N LYS A 32 3.23 18.15 -17.25
CA LYS A 32 4.31 17.59 -18.08
C LYS A 32 5.22 16.66 -17.28
N GLU A 33 5.38 16.95 -16.00
CA GLU A 33 6.32 16.29 -15.09
C GLU A 33 5.65 15.23 -14.23
N ARG A 34 4.33 15.31 -14.01
CA ARG A 34 3.59 14.45 -13.09
C ARG A 34 2.29 13.95 -13.70
N SER A 35 2.06 12.67 -13.59
CA SER A 35 0.82 11.98 -13.96
C SER A 35 -0.17 11.99 -12.80
N ALA A 36 -1.44 11.76 -13.10
CA ALA A 36 -2.51 11.64 -12.11
C ALA A 36 -2.26 10.49 -11.13
N SER A 37 -2.88 10.54 -9.95
CA SER A 37 -2.62 9.68 -8.81
C SER A 37 -2.68 8.19 -9.12
N ALA A 38 -1.56 7.50 -8.91
CA ALA A 38 -1.45 6.05 -8.97
C ALA A 38 -0.18 5.56 -8.26
N ILE A 39 -0.30 4.56 -7.41
CA ILE A 39 0.82 4.02 -6.64
C ILE A 39 0.79 2.51 -6.74
N ALA A 40 1.88 1.90 -7.21
CA ALA A 40 2.04 0.46 -7.24
C ALA A 40 2.78 -0.02 -5.98
N LEU A 41 2.17 -0.93 -5.24
CA LEU A 41 2.76 -1.60 -4.09
C LEU A 41 3.05 -3.06 -4.47
N ASP A 42 4.34 -3.37 -4.63
CA ASP A 42 4.81 -4.72 -4.95
C ASP A 42 4.95 -5.54 -3.66
N MET A 43 4.12 -6.59 -3.54
CA MET A 43 4.00 -7.48 -2.39
C MET A 43 4.64 -8.85 -2.67
N GLU A 44 5.70 -8.92 -3.49
CA GLU A 44 6.39 -10.13 -3.93
C GLU A 44 5.55 -11.05 -4.87
N ASN A 45 4.40 -11.51 -4.42
CA ASN A 45 3.55 -12.44 -5.19
C ASN A 45 2.54 -11.72 -6.08
N GLU A 46 2.25 -10.47 -5.79
CA GLU A 46 1.29 -9.65 -6.52
C GLU A 46 1.64 -8.16 -6.46
N LEU A 47 1.06 -7.42 -7.36
CA LEU A 47 1.09 -5.98 -7.38
C LEU A 47 -0.28 -5.45 -7.00
N ILE A 48 -0.33 -4.62 -5.95
CA ILE A 48 -1.50 -3.84 -5.57
C ILE A 48 -1.36 -2.46 -6.21
N LEU A 49 -2.44 -1.96 -6.78
CA LEU A 49 -2.52 -0.59 -7.27
C LEU A 49 -3.42 0.23 -6.34
N LEU A 50 -2.90 1.31 -5.78
CA LEU A 50 -3.64 2.30 -5.00
C LEU A 50 -3.93 3.47 -5.91
N ASP A 51 -5.19 3.67 -6.25
CA ASP A 51 -5.70 4.52 -7.31
C ASP A 51 -5.18 4.18 -8.71
N CYS A 52 -5.89 4.65 -9.72
CA CYS A 52 -5.58 4.46 -11.13
C CYS A 52 -6.06 5.66 -11.94
N GLY A 53 -5.42 6.80 -11.76
CA GLY A 53 -5.73 8.02 -12.48
C GLY A 53 -5.45 7.92 -13.98
N GLU A 54 -5.87 8.93 -14.73
CA GLU A 54 -5.65 8.93 -16.18
C GLU A 54 -4.14 8.84 -16.51
N GLY A 55 -3.79 8.11 -17.55
CA GLY A 55 -2.40 7.95 -17.96
C GLY A 55 -1.61 6.89 -17.18
N THR A 56 -2.16 6.25 -16.14
CA THR A 56 -1.50 5.19 -15.36
C THR A 56 -0.99 4.06 -16.25
N GLN A 57 -1.73 3.70 -17.29
CA GLN A 57 -1.30 2.72 -18.29
C GLN A 57 0.05 3.09 -18.93
N ARG A 58 0.23 4.36 -19.33
CA ARG A 58 1.48 4.86 -19.92
C ARG A 58 2.62 4.83 -18.90
N GLN A 59 2.33 5.18 -17.66
CA GLN A 59 3.31 5.16 -16.58
C GLN A 59 3.85 3.75 -16.30
N PHE A 60 3.02 2.74 -16.35
CA PHE A 60 3.49 1.35 -16.26
C PHE A 60 4.52 1.00 -17.34
N PHE A 61 4.33 1.45 -18.59
CA PHE A 61 5.31 1.20 -19.67
C PHE A 61 6.64 1.93 -19.47
N GLN A 62 6.68 2.95 -18.65
CA GLN A 62 7.89 3.71 -18.32
C GLN A 62 8.54 3.26 -17.00
N SER A 63 7.81 2.50 -16.19
CA SER A 63 8.23 2.07 -14.86
C SER A 63 8.97 0.73 -14.89
N SER A 64 9.52 0.35 -13.74
CA SER A 64 10.14 -0.96 -13.51
C SER A 64 9.14 -2.09 -13.26
N VAL A 65 7.84 -1.78 -13.08
CA VAL A 65 6.80 -2.74 -12.69
C VAL A 65 5.86 -3.07 -13.84
N SER A 66 5.39 -4.31 -13.91
CA SER A 66 4.49 -4.78 -14.96
C SER A 66 3.03 -4.68 -14.53
N PHE A 67 2.20 -3.98 -15.33
CA PHE A 67 0.75 -3.94 -15.11
C PHE A 67 0.09 -5.31 -15.15
N MET A 68 0.69 -6.31 -15.82
CA MET A 68 0.16 -7.68 -15.86
C MET A 68 0.24 -8.38 -14.48
N ARG A 69 1.05 -7.88 -13.54
CA ARG A 69 1.13 -8.38 -12.16
C ARG A 69 0.08 -7.77 -11.23
N VAL A 70 -0.63 -6.72 -11.65
CA VAL A 70 -1.68 -6.09 -10.84
C VAL A 70 -2.80 -7.10 -10.64
N ARG A 71 -3.06 -7.50 -9.40
CA ARG A 71 -4.15 -8.39 -9.03
C ARG A 71 -5.28 -7.66 -8.33
N ARG A 72 -4.97 -6.57 -7.66
CA ARG A 72 -5.94 -5.76 -6.90
C ARG A 72 -5.74 -4.28 -7.13
N VAL A 73 -6.85 -3.57 -7.25
CA VAL A 73 -6.89 -2.12 -7.30
C VAL A 73 -7.74 -1.64 -6.13
N PHE A 74 -7.23 -0.71 -5.36
CA PHE A 74 -7.96 -0.03 -4.28
C PHE A 74 -8.14 1.43 -4.68
N VAL A 75 -9.35 1.82 -5.02
CA VAL A 75 -9.72 3.19 -5.41
C VAL A 75 -10.17 3.93 -4.17
N THR A 76 -9.53 5.06 -3.87
CA THR A 76 -9.87 5.87 -2.70
C THR A 76 -11.20 6.57 -2.86
N HIS A 77 -11.45 7.14 -4.04
CA HIS A 77 -12.69 7.80 -4.43
C HIS A 77 -12.79 7.92 -5.95
N PHE A 78 -13.94 8.37 -6.47
CA PHE A 78 -14.20 8.38 -7.92
C PHE A 78 -14.10 9.77 -8.56
N HIS A 79 -13.16 10.64 -8.12
CA HIS A 79 -12.70 11.75 -8.95
C HIS A 79 -11.84 11.24 -10.10
N GLY A 80 -11.88 11.93 -11.24
CA GLY A 80 -11.28 11.44 -12.49
C GLY A 80 -9.80 11.10 -12.39
N ASP A 81 -9.03 11.90 -11.66
CA ASP A 81 -7.60 11.72 -11.44
C ASP A 81 -7.24 10.53 -10.53
N HIS A 82 -8.23 9.81 -10.00
CA HIS A 82 -8.04 8.60 -9.16
C HIS A 82 -8.52 7.31 -9.81
N PHE A 83 -9.34 7.34 -10.88
CA PHE A 83 -9.87 6.09 -11.46
C PHE A 83 -10.01 6.05 -12.99
N LEU A 84 -9.94 7.17 -13.71
CA LEU A 84 -10.16 7.17 -15.17
C LEU A 84 -9.08 6.43 -15.98
N GLY A 85 -7.98 6.03 -15.36
CA GLY A 85 -6.99 5.14 -15.97
C GLY A 85 -7.43 3.68 -16.05
N LEU A 86 -8.43 3.25 -15.26
CA LEU A 86 -8.91 1.85 -15.21
C LEU A 86 -9.34 1.30 -16.57
N PRO A 87 -10.18 1.98 -17.38
CA PRO A 87 -10.61 1.46 -18.67
C PRO A 87 -9.43 1.17 -19.62
N GLY A 88 -8.49 2.09 -19.72
CA GLY A 88 -7.31 1.94 -20.56
C GLY A 88 -6.38 0.82 -20.10
N LEU A 89 -6.17 0.72 -18.78
CA LEU A 89 -5.35 -0.33 -18.16
C LEU A 89 -5.96 -1.72 -18.43
N ILE A 90 -7.26 -1.88 -18.16
CA ILE A 90 -7.99 -3.16 -18.35
C ILE A 90 -8.02 -3.57 -19.82
N GLN A 91 -8.22 -2.63 -20.74
CA GLN A 91 -8.12 -2.92 -22.19
C GLN A 91 -6.73 -3.41 -22.57
N SER A 92 -5.67 -2.81 -22.02
CA SER A 92 -4.30 -3.26 -22.26
C SER A 92 -4.05 -4.65 -21.70
N MET A 93 -4.59 -4.98 -20.53
CA MET A 93 -4.55 -6.32 -19.98
C MET A 93 -5.26 -7.33 -20.91
N CYS A 94 -6.44 -6.98 -21.45
CA CYS A 94 -7.16 -7.81 -22.40
C CYS A 94 -6.36 -8.06 -23.69
N LEU A 95 -5.73 -7.02 -24.24
CA LEU A 95 -4.92 -7.09 -25.45
C LEU A 95 -3.62 -7.92 -25.25
N ASN A 96 -3.11 -7.94 -24.03
CA ASN A 96 -1.96 -8.76 -23.63
C ASN A 96 -2.38 -10.16 -23.12
N HIS A 97 -3.58 -10.62 -23.49
CA HIS A 97 -4.08 -11.98 -23.23
C HIS A 97 -4.11 -12.35 -21.73
N ARG A 98 -4.42 -11.40 -20.85
CA ARG A 98 -4.62 -11.70 -19.42
C ARG A 98 -5.76 -12.70 -19.25
N THR A 99 -5.55 -13.69 -18.39
CA THR A 99 -6.54 -14.68 -17.95
C THR A 99 -6.82 -14.58 -16.45
N GLU A 100 -5.85 -14.03 -15.71
CA GLU A 100 -5.91 -13.90 -14.26
C GLU A 100 -6.98 -12.87 -13.83
N PRO A 101 -7.76 -13.16 -12.79
CA PRO A 101 -8.76 -12.23 -12.27
C PRO A 101 -8.14 -10.91 -11.80
N LEU A 102 -8.96 -9.85 -11.82
CA LEU A 102 -8.67 -8.55 -11.25
C LEU A 102 -9.77 -8.18 -10.27
N ASP A 103 -9.41 -7.93 -9.03
CA ASP A 103 -10.32 -7.44 -8.00
C ASP A 103 -10.16 -5.92 -7.85
N ILE A 104 -11.28 -5.18 -7.87
CA ILE A 104 -11.32 -3.72 -7.72
C ILE A 104 -12.13 -3.41 -6.46
N TYR A 105 -11.52 -2.75 -5.51
CA TYR A 105 -12.11 -2.32 -4.26
C TYR A 105 -12.28 -0.80 -4.27
N GLY A 106 -13.36 -0.29 -3.68
CA GLY A 106 -13.60 1.14 -3.60
C GLY A 106 -14.77 1.51 -2.70
N PRO A 107 -15.10 2.80 -2.58
CA PRO A 107 -16.28 3.27 -1.84
C PRO A 107 -17.58 2.60 -2.28
N PRO A 108 -18.70 2.80 -1.55
CA PRO A 108 -19.96 2.08 -1.79
C PRO A 108 -20.53 2.14 -3.21
N ASP A 109 -20.20 3.17 -3.97
CA ASP A 109 -20.63 3.37 -5.36
C ASP A 109 -19.68 2.71 -6.39
N ALA A 110 -18.70 1.93 -5.95
CA ALA A 110 -17.67 1.33 -6.81
C ALA A 110 -18.24 0.49 -7.97
N GLU A 111 -19.27 -0.35 -7.71
CA GLU A 111 -19.86 -1.17 -8.78
C GLU A 111 -20.46 -0.32 -9.90
N GLU A 112 -21.15 0.76 -9.53
CA GLU A 112 -21.76 1.68 -10.49
C GLU A 112 -20.68 2.42 -11.29
N MET A 113 -19.70 3.02 -10.60
CA MET A 113 -18.65 3.86 -11.21
C MET A 113 -17.73 3.06 -12.12
N VAL A 114 -17.23 1.93 -11.65
CA VAL A 114 -16.40 1.02 -12.45
C VAL A 114 -17.22 0.44 -13.61
N GLY A 115 -18.47 0.03 -13.35
CA GLY A 115 -19.35 -0.48 -14.39
C GLY A 115 -19.63 0.54 -15.49
N ARG A 116 -19.80 1.83 -15.16
CA ARG A 116 -19.91 2.91 -16.15
C ARG A 116 -18.61 3.08 -16.93
N ALA A 117 -17.48 3.14 -16.25
CA ALA A 117 -16.17 3.31 -16.87
C ALA A 117 -15.84 2.18 -17.88
N LEU A 118 -16.15 0.94 -17.53
CA LEU A 118 -15.92 -0.22 -18.41
C LEU A 118 -16.87 -0.27 -19.61
N ARG A 119 -17.98 0.47 -19.59
CA ARG A 119 -18.90 0.61 -20.73
C ARG A 119 -18.60 1.83 -21.61
N MET A 120 -17.60 2.62 -21.31
CA MET A 120 -17.15 3.76 -22.13
C MET A 120 -16.31 3.26 -23.32
N GLY A 121 -16.96 2.78 -24.36
CA GLY A 121 -16.30 2.35 -25.59
C GLY A 121 -16.57 0.89 -25.95
N TYR A 122 -16.14 0.53 -27.15
CA TYR A 122 -16.33 -0.83 -27.68
C TYR A 122 -15.11 -1.69 -27.38
N PHE A 123 -15.18 -2.49 -26.32
CA PHE A 123 -14.22 -3.57 -26.09
C PHE A 123 -14.88 -4.77 -25.40
N THR A 124 -14.28 -5.93 -25.53
CA THR A 124 -14.76 -7.15 -24.86
C THR A 124 -13.82 -7.51 -23.74
N LEU A 125 -14.35 -7.54 -22.53
CA LEU A 125 -13.63 -8.02 -21.36
C LEU A 125 -13.33 -9.53 -21.52
N ARG A 126 -12.07 -9.93 -21.37
CA ARG A 126 -11.60 -11.31 -21.64
C ARG A 126 -11.10 -12.05 -20.40
N PHE A 127 -11.15 -11.45 -19.25
CA PHE A 127 -10.79 -12.05 -17.96
C PHE A 127 -11.77 -11.56 -16.87
N PRO A 128 -11.89 -12.28 -15.75
CA PRO A 128 -12.79 -11.87 -14.67
C PRO A 128 -12.36 -10.55 -14.04
N VAL A 129 -13.29 -9.61 -13.92
CA VAL A 129 -13.14 -8.39 -13.14
C VAL A 129 -14.25 -8.37 -12.12
N THR A 130 -13.90 -8.35 -10.83
CA THR A 130 -14.86 -8.30 -9.73
C THR A 130 -14.71 -6.99 -8.98
N VAL A 131 -15.82 -6.33 -8.70
CA VAL A 131 -15.84 -5.08 -7.94
C VAL A 131 -16.38 -5.35 -6.54
N HIS A 132 -15.70 -4.82 -5.53
CA HIS A 132 -16.01 -5.01 -4.12
C HIS A 132 -16.23 -3.65 -3.45
N PRO A 133 -17.48 -3.19 -3.27
CA PRO A 133 -17.75 -2.00 -2.51
C PRO A 133 -17.32 -2.15 -1.05
N LEU A 134 -16.65 -1.13 -0.52
CA LEU A 134 -16.20 -1.07 0.87
C LEU A 134 -16.81 0.13 1.60
N THR A 135 -16.93 0.00 2.90
CA THR A 135 -17.30 1.09 3.81
C THR A 135 -16.16 1.38 4.77
N ALA A 136 -16.20 2.51 5.44
CA ALA A 136 -15.28 2.82 6.53
C ALA A 136 -15.33 1.72 7.61
N GLY A 137 -14.16 1.29 8.10
CA GLY A 137 -14.01 0.21 9.06
C GLY A 137 -14.02 -1.20 8.47
N SER A 138 -14.15 -1.35 7.14
CA SER A 138 -14.01 -2.65 6.48
C SER A 138 -12.59 -3.20 6.62
N THR A 139 -12.49 -4.54 6.69
CA THR A 139 -11.21 -5.26 6.60
C THR A 139 -11.31 -6.32 5.52
N VAL A 140 -10.39 -6.30 4.59
CA VAL A 140 -10.23 -7.31 3.55
C VAL A 140 -9.05 -8.20 3.94
N GLU A 141 -9.32 -9.46 4.31
CA GLU A 141 -8.29 -10.45 4.64
C GLU A 141 -7.79 -11.11 3.37
N LEU A 142 -6.48 -11.08 3.16
CA LEU A 142 -5.81 -11.59 1.97
C LEU A 142 -4.66 -12.53 2.36
N GLU A 143 -4.09 -13.24 1.39
CA GLU A 143 -3.00 -14.18 1.68
C GLU A 143 -1.72 -13.43 2.08
N GLY A 144 -1.40 -13.46 3.37
CA GLY A 144 -0.18 -12.85 3.94
C GLY A 144 -0.29 -11.39 4.35
N TYR A 145 -1.42 -10.74 4.13
CA TYR A 145 -1.66 -9.36 4.55
C TYR A 145 -3.17 -9.06 4.66
N SER A 146 -3.51 -7.93 5.26
CA SER A 146 -4.88 -7.41 5.27
C SER A 146 -4.90 -5.95 4.80
N VAL A 147 -6.08 -5.51 4.35
CA VAL A 147 -6.33 -4.11 4.01
C VAL A 147 -7.49 -3.59 4.84
N LYS A 148 -7.23 -2.56 5.65
CA LYS A 148 -8.24 -1.90 6.48
C LYS A 148 -8.59 -0.54 5.90
N THR A 149 -9.83 -0.12 6.05
CA THR A 149 -10.34 1.16 5.55
C THR A 149 -10.68 2.11 6.68
N SER A 150 -10.53 3.40 6.41
CA SER A 150 -11.01 4.49 7.26
C SER A 150 -11.66 5.56 6.40
N PRO A 151 -12.62 6.35 6.92
CA PRO A 151 -13.15 7.46 6.14
C PRO A 151 -12.08 8.54 5.97
N ALA A 152 -12.04 9.16 4.80
CA ALA A 152 -11.35 10.40 4.53
C ALA A 152 -12.33 11.57 4.56
N ILE A 153 -11.84 12.79 4.84
CA ILE A 153 -12.66 14.01 4.84
C ILE A 153 -12.54 14.65 3.46
N HIS A 154 -13.49 14.30 2.59
CA HIS A 154 -13.50 14.76 1.20
C HIS A 154 -14.97 14.95 0.74
N PRO A 155 -15.26 15.84 -0.26
CA PRO A 155 -16.64 16.12 -0.71
C PRO A 155 -17.42 14.94 -1.27
N VAL A 156 -16.73 13.88 -1.72
CA VAL A 156 -17.36 12.64 -2.22
C VAL A 156 -17.02 11.47 -1.28
N PRO A 157 -17.74 10.35 -1.34
CA PRO A 157 -17.39 9.15 -0.57
C PRO A 157 -15.94 8.74 -0.80
N SER A 158 -15.12 8.79 0.25
CA SER A 158 -13.66 8.58 0.16
C SER A 158 -13.15 7.69 1.28
N LEU A 159 -12.21 6.81 0.96
CA LEU A 159 -11.58 5.87 1.87
C LEU A 159 -10.06 6.01 1.86
N ALA A 160 -9.47 6.05 3.04
CA ALA A 160 -8.06 5.80 3.23
C ALA A 160 -7.83 4.29 3.44
N TYR A 161 -6.67 3.79 3.05
CA TYR A 161 -6.32 2.38 3.11
C TYR A 161 -5.08 2.12 3.96
N ARG A 162 -5.12 1.08 4.79
CA ARG A 162 -3.98 0.52 5.52
C ARG A 162 -3.71 -0.89 5.04
N VAL A 163 -2.62 -1.10 4.32
CA VAL A 163 -2.11 -2.41 3.92
C VAL A 163 -1.14 -2.88 5.00
N GLU A 164 -1.43 -4.00 5.64
CA GLU A 164 -0.68 -4.51 6.79
C GLU A 164 -0.28 -5.96 6.56
N GLU A 165 1.03 -6.23 6.48
CA GLU A 165 1.53 -7.61 6.43
C GLU A 165 1.25 -8.35 7.74
N GLY A 166 1.03 -9.65 7.64
CA GLY A 166 0.94 -10.52 8.80
C GLY A 166 2.21 -10.48 9.66
N PRO A 167 2.11 -10.87 10.94
CA PRO A 167 3.26 -10.90 11.84
C PRO A 167 4.36 -11.82 11.31
N LYS A 168 5.60 -11.39 11.46
CA LYS A 168 6.79 -12.14 11.07
C LYS A 168 7.30 -12.98 12.24
N ARG A 169 7.92 -14.10 11.93
CA ARG A 169 8.63 -14.87 12.94
C ARG A 169 9.69 -14.02 13.64
N GLY A 170 9.91 -14.30 14.92
CA GLY A 170 11.00 -13.70 15.68
C GLY A 170 12.37 -13.98 15.04
N ARG A 171 13.35 -13.21 15.43
CA ARG A 171 14.74 -13.46 14.98
C ARG A 171 15.23 -14.78 15.57
N PHE A 172 15.88 -15.59 14.73
CA PHE A 172 16.52 -16.81 15.18
C PHE A 172 17.78 -16.48 15.99
N ASP A 173 17.85 -17.01 17.22
CA ASP A 173 19.00 -16.84 18.10
C ASP A 173 20.00 -17.97 17.86
N GLY A 174 20.92 -17.75 16.94
CA GLY A 174 21.96 -18.73 16.58
C GLY A 174 22.96 -19.01 17.71
N GLU A 175 23.20 -18.08 18.64
CA GLU A 175 24.08 -18.29 19.79
C GLU A 175 23.41 -19.21 20.81
N LYS A 176 22.16 -18.95 21.13
CA LYS A 176 21.36 -19.82 21.99
C LYS A 176 21.20 -21.21 21.38
N ALA A 177 20.95 -21.30 20.07
CA ALA A 177 20.90 -22.59 19.38
C ALA A 177 22.22 -23.39 19.53
N ARG A 178 23.37 -22.71 19.33
CA ARG A 178 24.68 -23.35 19.53
C ARG A 178 24.90 -23.81 20.97
N SER A 179 24.49 -23.00 21.95
CA SER A 179 24.60 -23.35 23.37
C SER A 179 23.75 -24.60 23.74
N LEU A 180 22.62 -24.79 23.03
CA LEU A 180 21.77 -25.99 23.16
C LEU A 180 22.29 -27.20 22.36
N GLY A 181 23.48 -27.08 21.75
CA GLY A 181 24.12 -28.17 21.03
C GLY A 181 23.70 -28.34 19.57
N ILE A 182 22.92 -27.41 19.02
CA ILE A 182 22.49 -27.43 17.61
C ILE A 182 23.71 -27.21 16.70
N ARG A 183 23.81 -28.00 15.63
CA ARG A 183 24.93 -27.93 14.66
C ARG A 183 24.49 -28.23 13.23
N GLY A 184 25.23 -27.70 12.27
CA GLY A 184 25.08 -28.02 10.84
C GLY A 184 23.66 -27.81 10.31
N ARG A 185 23.07 -28.84 9.72
CA ARG A 185 21.74 -28.78 9.08
C ARG A 185 20.57 -28.59 10.05
N ASP A 186 20.79 -28.82 11.34
CA ASP A 186 19.73 -28.71 12.34
C ASP A 186 19.34 -27.26 12.62
N PHE A 187 20.20 -26.27 12.32
CA PHE A 187 19.82 -24.87 12.31
C PHE A 187 18.66 -24.61 11.33
N ALA A 188 18.80 -25.09 10.10
CA ALA A 188 17.77 -24.89 9.06
C ALA A 188 16.44 -25.59 9.42
N LYS A 189 16.48 -26.73 10.13
CA LYS A 189 15.24 -27.40 10.62
C LYS A 189 14.51 -26.53 11.64
N LEU A 190 15.25 -25.99 12.63
CA LEU A 190 14.67 -25.10 13.65
C LEU A 190 14.12 -23.81 13.01
N GLU A 191 14.85 -23.21 12.06
CA GLU A 191 14.36 -22.07 11.29
C GLU A 191 13.10 -22.42 10.47
N ALA A 192 13.01 -23.64 9.94
CA ALA A 192 11.83 -24.13 9.24
C ALA A 192 10.65 -24.49 10.17
N GLY A 193 10.83 -24.37 11.49
CA GLY A 193 9.79 -24.67 12.47
C GLY A 193 9.76 -26.14 12.94
N GLU A 194 10.78 -26.92 12.62
CA GLU A 194 10.91 -28.33 13.03
C GLU A 194 11.69 -28.42 14.35
N SER A 195 11.24 -29.32 15.24
CA SER A 195 11.99 -29.62 16.47
C SER A 195 13.17 -30.54 16.17
N VAL A 196 14.29 -30.34 16.88
CA VAL A 196 15.53 -31.10 16.71
C VAL A 196 15.88 -31.83 18.02
N ARG A 197 16.26 -33.09 17.91
CA ARG A 197 16.77 -33.87 19.05
C ARG A 197 18.29 -33.74 19.18
N VAL A 198 18.74 -33.32 20.36
CA VAL A 198 20.17 -33.22 20.70
C VAL A 198 20.38 -34.12 21.94
N GLY A 199 20.98 -35.30 21.73
CA GLY A 199 21.09 -36.32 22.80
C GLY A 199 19.72 -36.76 23.32
N SER A 200 19.48 -36.58 24.61
CA SER A 200 18.18 -36.85 25.26
C SER A 200 17.19 -35.68 25.22
N THR A 201 17.62 -34.50 24.81
CA THR A 201 16.81 -33.25 24.82
C THR A 201 16.21 -32.97 23.45
N ILE A 202 14.95 -32.51 23.41
CA ILE A 202 14.32 -31.97 22.20
C ILE A 202 14.36 -30.46 22.30
N VAL A 203 14.97 -29.82 21.30
CA VAL A 203 14.99 -28.37 21.15
C VAL A 203 13.86 -27.97 20.21
N HIS A 204 12.96 -27.15 20.69
CA HIS A 204 11.84 -26.62 19.91
C HIS A 204 12.22 -25.26 19.24
N PRO A 205 11.60 -24.91 18.12
CA PRO A 205 11.80 -23.57 17.52
C PRO A 205 11.58 -22.43 18.52
N SER A 206 10.59 -22.53 19.41
CA SER A 206 10.31 -21.53 20.45
C SER A 206 11.47 -21.29 21.41
N ASP A 207 12.38 -22.27 21.56
CA ASP A 207 13.53 -22.14 22.46
C ASP A 207 14.61 -21.22 21.90
N VAL A 208 14.64 -21.04 20.56
CA VAL A 208 15.68 -20.32 19.83
C VAL A 208 15.14 -19.20 18.93
N MET A 209 13.82 -19.00 18.93
CA MET A 209 13.19 -17.88 18.21
C MET A 209 12.83 -16.79 19.21
N GLY A 210 13.13 -15.56 18.85
CA GLY A 210 12.64 -14.38 19.56
C GLY A 210 11.12 -14.20 19.43
N PRO A 211 10.55 -13.14 20.05
CA PRO A 211 9.12 -12.82 19.88
C PRO A 211 8.80 -12.50 18.42
N ALA A 212 7.55 -12.76 18.03
CA ALA A 212 7.05 -12.35 16.71
C ALA A 212 7.24 -10.84 16.51
N ARG A 213 7.60 -10.44 15.29
CA ARG A 213 7.80 -9.04 14.91
C ARG A 213 6.62 -8.55 14.08
N PRO A 214 6.27 -7.28 14.15
CA PRO A 214 5.24 -6.71 13.28
C PRO A 214 5.65 -6.85 11.81
N GLY A 215 4.68 -7.03 10.92
CA GLY A 215 4.86 -6.90 9.49
C GLY A 215 5.02 -5.42 9.09
N ARG A 216 5.38 -5.18 7.84
CA ARG A 216 5.41 -3.82 7.27
C ARG A 216 3.99 -3.32 7.10
N THR A 217 3.81 -2.02 7.25
CA THR A 217 2.52 -1.35 7.13
C THR A 217 2.64 -0.14 6.23
N VAL A 218 1.79 -0.07 5.22
CA VAL A 218 1.67 1.08 4.32
C VAL A 218 0.28 1.66 4.46
N VAL A 219 0.21 2.95 4.74
CA VAL A 219 -1.07 3.70 4.76
C VAL A 219 -1.09 4.70 3.63
N TYR A 220 -2.20 4.74 2.90
CA TYR A 220 -2.48 5.73 1.87
C TYR A 220 -3.72 6.52 2.23
N SER A 221 -3.58 7.84 2.36
CA SER A 221 -4.68 8.71 2.78
C SER A 221 -5.76 8.88 1.72
N GLY A 222 -5.39 8.77 0.42
CA GLY A 222 -6.18 9.40 -0.63
C GLY A 222 -6.28 10.91 -0.38
N ASP A 223 -7.29 11.54 -0.96
CA ASP A 223 -7.57 12.96 -0.76
C ASP A 223 -8.35 13.16 0.54
N THR A 224 -7.87 14.06 1.38
CA THR A 224 -8.46 14.33 2.69
C THR A 224 -8.04 15.68 3.26
N ALA A 225 -8.98 16.44 3.83
CA ALA A 225 -8.64 17.43 4.83
C ALA A 225 -8.06 16.73 6.09
N PRO A 226 -7.39 17.45 7.02
CA PRO A 226 -6.86 16.86 8.25
C PRO A 226 -7.89 16.00 8.98
N SER A 227 -7.56 14.73 9.22
CA SER A 227 -8.49 13.72 9.73
C SER A 227 -7.91 12.92 10.89
N ASP A 228 -8.60 12.92 12.02
CA ASP A 228 -8.26 12.05 13.15
C ASP A 228 -8.46 10.56 12.84
N GLU A 229 -9.38 10.23 11.94
CA GLU A 229 -9.60 8.85 11.52
C GLU A 229 -8.41 8.34 10.69
N VAL A 230 -7.90 9.15 9.75
CA VAL A 230 -6.69 8.83 8.98
C VAL A 230 -5.47 8.77 9.89
N ARG A 231 -5.36 9.66 10.88
CA ARG A 231 -4.29 9.62 11.89
C ARG A 231 -4.31 8.31 12.69
N ARG A 232 -5.49 7.86 13.15
CA ARG A 232 -5.64 6.57 13.85
C ARG A 232 -5.29 5.39 12.95
N LEU A 233 -5.71 5.42 11.69
CA LEU A 233 -5.37 4.41 10.70
C LEU A 233 -3.85 4.32 10.47
N ALA A 234 -3.16 5.46 10.47
CA ALA A 234 -1.72 5.58 10.24
C ALA A 234 -0.87 5.24 11.47
N TYR A 235 -1.48 5.03 12.65
CA TYR A 235 -0.73 4.83 13.88
C TYR A 235 0.33 3.73 13.75
N ARG A 236 1.60 4.11 13.99
CA ARG A 236 2.80 3.27 13.87
C ARG A 236 2.96 2.55 12.54
N ALA A 237 2.53 3.19 11.44
CA ALA A 237 2.78 2.65 10.13
C ALA A 237 4.27 2.79 9.74
N THR A 238 4.80 1.78 9.05
CA THR A 238 6.15 1.85 8.47
C THR A 238 6.25 2.96 7.43
N VAL A 239 5.17 3.13 6.64
CA VAL A 239 5.08 4.19 5.62
C VAL A 239 3.68 4.79 5.67
N LEU A 240 3.63 6.12 5.75
CA LEU A 240 2.44 6.90 5.42
C LEU A 240 2.66 7.61 4.08
N ILE A 241 1.75 7.42 3.15
CA ILE A 241 1.63 8.18 1.90
C ILE A 241 0.43 9.10 2.09
N HIS A 242 0.68 10.40 2.18
CA HIS A 242 -0.36 11.38 2.45
C HIS A 242 -0.38 12.45 1.37
N GLU A 243 -1.59 12.90 0.99
CA GLU A 243 -1.72 14.04 0.12
C GLU A 243 -1.07 15.29 0.74
N ALA A 244 -0.58 16.15 -0.12
CA ALA A 244 0.01 17.46 0.20
C ALA A 244 -0.26 18.41 -0.97
N THR A 245 -1.53 18.64 -1.21
CA THR A 245 -2.00 19.38 -2.40
C THR A 245 -1.44 20.79 -2.43
N VAL A 246 -1.24 21.41 -1.26
CA VAL A 246 -0.76 22.79 -1.15
C VAL A 246 0.29 22.96 -0.05
N ALA A 247 0.98 24.11 -0.07
CA ALA A 247 1.79 24.58 1.05
C ALA A 247 0.91 25.29 2.10
N GLN A 248 1.49 25.58 3.26
CA GLN A 248 0.81 26.09 4.45
C GLN A 248 -0.04 27.37 4.19
N GLU A 249 0.41 28.26 3.33
CA GLU A 249 -0.30 29.51 3.05
C GLU A 249 -1.69 29.34 2.43
N LEU A 250 -1.97 28.17 1.86
CA LEU A 250 -3.24 27.85 1.20
C LEU A 250 -4.05 26.77 1.93
N GLU A 251 -3.62 26.36 3.11
CA GLU A 251 -4.26 25.21 3.81
C GLU A 251 -5.73 25.45 4.19
N ALA A 252 -6.09 26.68 4.56
CA ALA A 252 -7.47 27.00 4.92
C ALA A 252 -8.41 26.79 3.71
N GLU A 253 -8.01 27.28 2.53
CA GLU A 253 -8.74 27.08 1.29
C GLU A 253 -8.77 25.61 0.88
N ALA A 254 -7.63 24.91 0.96
CA ALA A 254 -7.53 23.50 0.62
C ALA A 254 -8.41 22.61 1.51
N ASN A 255 -8.48 22.90 2.80
CA ASN A 255 -9.32 22.16 3.74
C ASN A 255 -10.82 22.28 3.43
N GLU A 256 -11.29 23.42 2.90
CA GLU A 256 -12.68 23.58 2.44
C GLU A 256 -13.01 22.64 1.27
N TRP A 257 -12.01 22.30 0.45
CA TRP A 257 -12.13 21.37 -0.67
C TRP A 257 -11.79 19.91 -0.32
N GLY A 258 -11.53 19.63 0.97
CA GLY A 258 -11.20 18.29 1.42
C GLY A 258 -9.76 17.88 1.11
N HIS A 259 -8.82 18.82 1.14
CA HIS A 259 -7.39 18.59 0.93
C HIS A 259 -6.55 19.08 2.11
N SER A 260 -5.27 18.68 2.14
CA SER A 260 -4.30 19.04 3.16
C SER A 260 -3.10 19.80 2.60
N SER A 261 -2.42 20.55 3.48
CA SER A 261 -1.09 21.10 3.22
C SER A 261 0.02 20.10 3.55
N ALA A 262 1.23 20.33 3.04
CA ALA A 262 2.42 19.56 3.39
C ALA A 262 2.72 19.62 4.89
N ARG A 263 2.49 20.78 5.54
CA ARG A 263 2.59 20.96 6.99
C ARG A 263 1.63 20.05 7.74
N GLN A 264 0.34 20.02 7.34
CA GLN A 264 -0.69 19.21 7.98
C GLN A 264 -0.43 17.71 7.83
N ALA A 265 0.06 17.28 6.65
CA ALA A 265 0.49 15.91 6.44
C ALA A 265 1.64 15.51 7.40
N ALA A 266 2.60 16.40 7.62
CA ALA A 266 3.72 16.16 8.53
C ALA A 266 3.28 16.18 10.02
N GLU A 267 2.35 17.05 10.42
CA GLU A 267 1.75 17.04 11.75
C GLU A 267 1.04 15.72 12.05
N LEU A 268 0.26 15.24 11.07
CA LEU A 268 -0.44 13.95 11.18
C LEU A 268 0.57 12.80 11.30
N ALA A 269 1.61 12.78 10.46
CA ALA A 269 2.65 11.76 10.48
C ALA A 269 3.37 11.70 11.83
N ASN A 270 3.73 12.86 12.39
CA ASN A 270 4.35 12.95 13.70
C ASN A 270 3.42 12.45 14.82
N ALA A 271 2.16 12.89 14.81
CA ALA A 271 1.16 12.47 15.79
C ALA A 271 0.76 10.99 15.68
N ALA A 272 0.92 10.39 14.49
CA ALA A 272 0.68 8.97 14.25
C ALA A 272 1.93 8.09 14.50
N GLU A 273 3.07 8.65 14.88
CA GLU A 273 4.33 7.91 15.14
C GLU A 273 4.75 7.04 13.94
N VAL A 274 4.61 7.53 12.69
CA VAL A 274 5.03 6.75 11.51
C VAL A 274 6.55 6.80 11.32
N ASP A 275 7.13 5.80 10.64
CA ASP A 275 8.58 5.78 10.40
C ASP A 275 8.99 6.67 9.22
N THR A 276 8.15 6.73 8.16
CA THR A 276 8.42 7.51 6.94
C THR A 276 7.13 8.13 6.40
N LEU A 277 7.21 9.38 5.97
CA LEU A 277 6.14 10.09 5.27
C LEU A 277 6.54 10.33 3.81
N PHE A 278 5.69 9.89 2.87
CA PHE A 278 5.72 10.35 1.49
C PHE A 278 4.57 11.34 1.25
N LEU A 279 4.92 12.51 0.75
CA LEU A 279 3.96 13.51 0.28
C LEU A 279 3.63 13.21 -1.18
N THR A 280 2.36 13.32 -1.55
CA THR A 280 1.86 13.09 -2.93
C THR A 280 0.71 14.02 -3.26
N HIS A 281 0.07 13.86 -4.42
CA HIS A 281 -1.09 14.61 -4.85
C HIS A 281 -0.84 16.14 -4.93
N PHE A 282 0.28 16.52 -5.56
CA PHE A 282 0.70 17.92 -5.61
C PHE A 282 -0.09 18.73 -6.63
N SER A 283 -0.58 19.89 -6.24
CA SER A 283 -1.21 20.85 -7.16
C SER A 283 -0.25 21.22 -8.30
N ALA A 284 -0.78 21.35 -9.50
CA ALA A 284 -0.05 21.76 -10.69
C ALA A 284 0.61 23.15 -10.56
N ARG A 285 0.23 23.97 -9.58
CA ARG A 285 0.85 25.27 -9.26
C ARG A 285 2.30 25.16 -8.83
N TYR A 286 2.68 24.02 -8.22
CA TYR A 286 4.04 23.76 -7.74
C TYR A 286 4.82 23.01 -8.82
N LYS A 287 5.72 23.72 -9.52
CA LYS A 287 6.66 23.09 -10.45
C LYS A 287 7.75 22.36 -9.70
N GLU A 288 8.29 22.99 -8.66
CA GLU A 288 9.28 22.43 -7.76
C GLU A 288 8.62 21.97 -6.46
N LEU A 289 9.00 20.81 -5.95
CA LEU A 289 8.43 20.21 -4.75
C LEU A 289 9.25 20.50 -3.48
N GLU A 290 10.43 21.07 -3.64
CA GLU A 290 11.34 21.42 -2.55
C GLU A 290 10.69 22.26 -1.45
N PRO A 291 9.86 23.30 -1.77
CA PRO A 291 9.19 24.08 -0.74
C PRO A 291 8.26 23.27 0.13
N LEU A 292 7.44 22.38 -0.45
CA LEU A 292 6.51 21.50 0.29
C LEU A 292 7.26 20.47 1.13
N GLU A 293 8.30 19.88 0.57
CA GLU A 293 9.14 18.90 1.28
C GLU A 293 9.87 19.54 2.46
N SER A 294 10.43 20.74 2.26
CA SER A 294 11.13 21.49 3.30
C SER A 294 10.21 21.91 4.43
N GLU A 295 9.00 22.38 4.11
CA GLU A 295 7.95 22.70 5.07
C GLU A 295 7.59 21.49 5.94
N ALA A 296 7.35 20.36 5.34
CA ALA A 296 7.02 19.13 6.04
C ALA A 296 8.17 18.64 6.93
N ARG A 297 9.42 18.75 6.47
CA ARG A 297 10.63 18.31 7.22
C ARG A 297 10.87 19.09 8.50
N ILE A 298 10.36 20.30 8.63
CA ILE A 298 10.44 21.08 9.87
C ILE A 298 9.73 20.33 11.02
N LEU A 299 8.59 19.69 10.72
CA LEU A 299 7.77 19.00 11.72
C LEU A 299 8.03 17.49 11.76
N PHE A 300 8.36 16.90 10.63
CA PHE A 300 8.67 15.48 10.49
C PHE A 300 9.88 15.29 9.58
N PRO A 301 11.10 15.13 10.13
CA PRO A 301 12.33 15.02 9.34
C PRO A 301 12.36 13.87 8.35
N GLY A 302 11.55 12.83 8.56
CA GLY A 302 11.36 11.69 7.67
C GLY A 302 10.50 11.96 6.43
N SER A 303 10.04 13.20 6.21
CA SER A 303 9.21 13.58 5.05
C SER A 303 9.99 13.56 3.75
N ARG A 304 9.34 13.05 2.70
CA ARG A 304 9.88 12.98 1.33
C ARG A 304 8.78 13.33 0.33
N ALA A 305 9.07 14.20 -0.62
CA ALA A 305 8.19 14.40 -1.77
C ALA A 305 8.29 13.21 -2.71
N ALA A 306 7.17 12.56 -3.01
CA ALA A 306 7.11 11.51 -4.01
C ALA A 306 7.38 12.09 -5.40
N ARG A 307 8.01 11.29 -6.26
CA ARG A 307 8.30 11.65 -7.65
C ARG A 307 7.82 10.54 -8.56
N ASP A 308 7.25 10.89 -9.70
CA ASP A 308 6.82 9.92 -10.70
C ASP A 308 7.95 8.97 -11.08
N LEU A 309 7.62 7.69 -11.21
CA LEU A 309 8.51 6.58 -11.56
C LEU A 309 9.60 6.26 -10.53
N ALA A 310 9.58 6.91 -9.35
CA ALA A 310 10.52 6.61 -8.29
C ALA A 310 10.13 5.32 -7.54
N ASP A 311 11.12 4.46 -7.32
CA ASP A 311 11.02 3.21 -6.56
C ASP A 311 11.57 3.38 -5.14
N HIS A 312 10.86 2.86 -4.15
CA HIS A 312 11.29 2.87 -2.76
C HIS A 312 11.12 1.49 -2.11
N LEU A 313 12.21 0.94 -1.58
CA LEU A 313 12.15 -0.29 -0.79
C LEU A 313 11.65 0.02 0.62
N ILE A 314 10.68 -0.76 1.08
CA ILE A 314 10.18 -0.71 2.45
C ILE A 314 10.87 -1.81 3.24
N HIS A 315 11.72 -1.39 4.18
CA HIS A 315 12.44 -2.29 5.06
C HIS A 315 11.54 -2.80 6.19
N GLN A 316 11.91 -3.94 6.77
CA GLN A 316 11.26 -4.46 7.98
C GLN A 316 11.56 -3.52 9.16
N PRO A 317 10.56 -3.24 10.02
CA PRO A 317 10.73 -2.45 11.22
C PRO A 317 11.61 -3.15 12.28
#